data_fd4e7fddd37d8a821425e8396241405d
#
_entry.id   fd4e7fddd37d8a821425e8396241405d
#
_cell.length_a   1.000
_cell.length_b   1.000
_cell.length_c   1.000
_cell.angle_alpha   90.00
_cell.angle_beta   90.00
_cell.angle_gamma   90.00
#
_symmetry.space_group_name_H-M   'P 1'
#
loop_
_entity.id
_entity.type
_entity.pdbx_description
1 polymer ?
#
loop_
_entity_poly.entity_id
_entity_poly.type
_entity_poly.pdbx_seq_one_letter_code
_entity_poly.pdbx_strand_id
1 'polypeptide(L)'
;MRKRRDFFWIRSCRKTYDRAQGKFSFNIQYSTAVKLSPRTTAVAEAFGLGVDEEHTFTVLDTELKIRPNDVVYVTGDSGSGKSVLLRAIKQDLGPEGLDIADVQVDKDKPLIETVGETLEEGLQLLAKVGLSDAFLFLRTFSELSDGQKYRYRIAKLMESKAQFWILDEFAATLDRDTAKIVSFNLQKLARQEGRCVIAATTHSDLGKDLNPDVHVHKRFGREIEVSYGRKKTSGECSLVQEMHIEEGSIKDWNSLAGFHYRSHRVPAPRKIFCLKRGWNELCGVIVYSYPASTSFGRRLVMPKMSMKEMNQRLSSISRVVVHPKYRTVGLGSKLIRDTLPLASTEYVEMSAVMAKYNPFAEKAGMSRVAIQDPPKEALRLLEVLKKFGFNPELLGSTRHVGEKLGALSERDVVELRTAFSKNRHMRFSKSFSYHMPYGTVARYQKEIKNASLEKLGVLIRICGFLLQSKVYLYWQRN
;
A
#
# COMPACT_ATOMS: atom_id res chain seq x y z
N MET A 1 -4.61 12.65 -40.40
CA MET A 1 -5.92 13.24 -40.00
C MET A 1 -5.83 13.64 -38.52
N ARG A 2 -5.72 14.95 -38.22
CA ARG A 2 -5.67 15.43 -36.81
C ARG A 2 -7.10 15.36 -36.25
N LYS A 3 -7.30 14.59 -35.17
CA LYS A 3 -8.57 14.53 -34.42
C LYS A 3 -8.83 15.89 -33.77
N ARG A 4 -9.86 16.60 -34.28
CA ARG A 4 -10.44 17.79 -33.65
C ARG A 4 -11.08 17.38 -32.32
N ARG A 5 -10.54 17.82 -31.19
CA ARG A 5 -11.17 17.61 -29.88
C ARG A 5 -11.52 18.90 -29.13
N ASP A 6 -10.94 20.06 -29.50
CA ASP A 6 -11.16 21.30 -28.77
C ASP A 6 -11.57 22.43 -29.75
N PHE A 7 -12.41 23.35 -29.28
CA PHE A 7 -12.83 24.58 -29.99
C PHE A 7 -11.67 25.59 -30.11
N PHE A 8 -10.51 25.30 -29.54
CA PHE A 8 -9.35 26.17 -29.51
C PHE A 8 -8.22 25.60 -30.36
N TRP A 9 -7.59 26.46 -31.16
CA TRP A 9 -6.42 26.13 -31.94
C TRP A 9 -5.20 26.74 -31.30
N ILE A 10 -4.12 25.96 -31.18
CA ILE A 10 -2.83 26.51 -30.80
C ILE A 10 -2.34 27.34 -31.97
N ARG A 11 -2.35 28.68 -31.83
CA ARG A 11 -1.86 29.60 -32.84
C ARG A 11 -0.34 29.70 -32.80
N SER A 12 0.23 29.85 -31.63
CA SER A 12 1.68 29.82 -31.42
C SER A 12 2.01 29.06 -30.15
N CYS A 13 3.02 28.21 -30.23
CA CYS A 13 3.57 27.53 -29.10
C CYS A 13 5.09 27.65 -29.20
N ARG A 14 5.67 28.62 -28.49
CA ARG A 14 7.10 28.70 -28.26
C ARG A 14 7.38 28.09 -26.91
N LYS A 15 8.20 27.08 -26.89
CA LYS A 15 8.62 26.43 -25.68
C LYS A 15 10.04 25.94 -25.83
N THR A 16 10.82 26.07 -24.77
CA THR A 16 12.17 25.60 -24.69
C THR A 16 12.41 24.98 -23.33
N TYR A 17 13.12 23.87 -23.30
CA TYR A 17 13.58 23.24 -22.09
C TYR A 17 15.11 23.20 -22.07
N ASP A 18 15.71 23.97 -21.17
CA ASP A 18 17.12 23.89 -20.88
C ASP A 18 17.36 22.84 -19.79
N ARG A 19 17.81 21.66 -20.20
CA ARG A 19 18.10 20.52 -19.31
C ARG A 19 19.18 20.82 -18.29
N ALA A 20 20.20 21.60 -18.68
CA ALA A 20 21.33 21.91 -17.79
C ALA A 20 20.89 22.79 -16.61
N GLN A 21 19.95 23.69 -16.84
CA GLN A 21 19.41 24.59 -15.82
C GLN A 21 18.08 24.11 -15.21
N GLY A 22 17.47 23.08 -15.77
CA GLY A 22 16.12 22.64 -15.40
C GLY A 22 15.06 23.74 -15.69
N LYS A 23 15.28 24.55 -16.71
CA LYS A 23 14.48 25.74 -17.01
C LYS A 23 13.56 25.50 -18.18
N PHE A 24 12.26 25.65 -17.95
CA PHE A 24 11.22 25.65 -18.96
C PHE A 24 10.81 27.08 -19.27
N SER A 25 10.66 27.41 -20.54
CA SER A 25 10.14 28.72 -20.99
C SER A 25 8.97 28.48 -21.91
N PHE A 26 7.81 29.07 -21.60
CA PHE A 26 6.57 28.87 -22.34
C PHE A 26 6.00 30.20 -22.82
N ASN A 27 5.60 30.26 -24.08
CA ASN A 27 4.69 31.26 -24.61
C ASN A 27 3.65 30.53 -25.48
N ILE A 28 2.45 30.33 -24.95
CA ILE A 28 1.38 29.57 -25.60
C ILE A 28 0.16 30.46 -25.79
N GLN A 29 -0.21 30.62 -27.05
CA GLN A 29 -1.38 31.39 -27.47
C GLN A 29 -2.37 30.47 -28.17
N TYR A 30 -3.62 30.60 -27.79
CA TYR A 30 -4.75 29.94 -28.45
C TYR A 30 -5.54 30.95 -29.29
N SER A 31 -6.10 30.48 -30.40
CA SER A 31 -7.13 31.19 -31.15
C SER A 31 -8.42 30.39 -31.13
N THR A 32 -9.53 31.10 -31.13
CA THR A 32 -10.86 30.49 -31.29
C THR A 32 -11.19 30.45 -32.77
N ALA A 33 -11.64 29.28 -33.27
CA ALA A 33 -12.25 29.18 -34.60
C ALA A 33 -13.73 28.82 -34.41
N VAL A 34 -14.62 29.71 -34.81
CA VAL A 34 -16.05 29.45 -34.76
C VAL A 34 -16.44 28.60 -35.96
N LYS A 35 -17.12 27.47 -35.71
CA LYS A 35 -17.73 26.71 -36.80
C LYS A 35 -19.00 27.40 -37.20
N LEU A 36 -19.01 27.96 -38.40
CA LEU A 36 -20.15 28.69 -38.93
C LEU A 36 -21.38 27.78 -39.06
N SER A 37 -22.48 28.21 -38.48
CA SER A 37 -23.83 27.68 -38.65
C SER A 37 -24.85 28.80 -38.41
N PRO A 38 -26.11 28.66 -38.88
CA PRO A 38 -27.12 29.67 -38.59
C PRO A 38 -27.29 30.00 -37.12
N ARG A 39 -27.13 29.00 -36.24
CA ARG A 39 -27.23 29.18 -34.78
C ARG A 39 -26.02 29.90 -34.19
N THR A 40 -24.80 29.54 -34.62
CA THR A 40 -23.59 30.21 -34.14
C THR A 40 -23.51 31.66 -34.62
N THR A 41 -23.95 31.92 -35.84
CA THR A 41 -24.04 33.28 -36.39
C THR A 41 -25.08 34.12 -35.62
N ALA A 42 -26.28 33.59 -35.39
CA ALA A 42 -27.31 34.30 -34.63
C ALA A 42 -26.87 34.63 -33.19
N VAL A 43 -26.15 33.70 -32.53
CA VAL A 43 -25.56 33.96 -31.18
C VAL A 43 -24.50 35.03 -31.26
N ALA A 44 -23.57 34.95 -32.21
CA ALA A 44 -22.52 35.95 -32.37
C ALA A 44 -23.07 37.34 -32.62
N GLU A 45 -24.06 37.48 -33.53
CA GLU A 45 -24.76 38.74 -33.82
C GLU A 45 -25.47 39.27 -32.56
N ALA A 46 -26.18 38.39 -31.79
CA ALA A 46 -26.88 38.80 -30.59
C ALA A 46 -25.95 39.36 -29.49
N PHE A 47 -24.69 38.90 -29.44
CA PHE A 47 -23.69 39.36 -28.48
C PHE A 47 -22.68 40.35 -29.08
N GLY A 48 -22.85 40.79 -30.33
CA GLY A 48 -21.98 41.74 -31.01
C GLY A 48 -20.57 41.18 -31.28
N LEU A 49 -20.45 39.85 -31.45
CA LEU A 49 -19.19 39.16 -31.74
C LEU A 49 -19.02 38.99 -33.25
N GLY A 50 -17.84 39.26 -33.76
CA GLY A 50 -17.49 38.95 -35.16
C GLY A 50 -17.33 37.46 -35.35
N VAL A 51 -18.08 36.85 -36.30
CA VAL A 51 -17.99 35.39 -36.55
C VAL A 51 -16.73 35.00 -37.31
N ASP A 52 -16.15 35.94 -38.04
CA ASP A 52 -14.95 35.76 -38.86
C ASP A 52 -13.68 36.25 -38.17
N GLU A 53 -13.81 36.82 -36.98
CA GLU A 53 -12.67 37.31 -36.19
C GLU A 53 -12.02 36.19 -35.39
N GLU A 54 -10.73 36.03 -35.59
CA GLU A 54 -9.92 35.16 -34.71
C GLU A 54 -9.61 35.85 -33.38
N HIS A 55 -10.26 35.44 -32.31
CA HIS A 55 -9.89 35.91 -30.97
C HIS A 55 -8.73 35.12 -30.48
N THR A 56 -7.59 35.77 -30.24
CA THR A 56 -6.38 35.18 -29.66
C THR A 56 -6.25 35.53 -28.19
N PHE A 57 -5.87 34.54 -27.37
CA PHE A 57 -5.55 34.80 -25.98
C PHE A 57 -4.30 34.01 -25.55
N THR A 58 -3.51 34.63 -24.71
CA THR A 58 -2.31 34.01 -24.15
C THR A 58 -2.70 33.18 -22.92
N VAL A 59 -2.45 31.88 -22.97
CA VAL A 59 -2.72 30.96 -21.85
C VAL A 59 -1.51 30.84 -20.91
N LEU A 60 -0.31 30.82 -21.47
CA LEU A 60 0.94 30.73 -20.74
C LEU A 60 1.97 31.70 -21.33
N ASP A 61 2.60 32.48 -20.47
CA ASP A 61 3.77 33.30 -20.77
C ASP A 61 4.63 33.34 -19.50
N THR A 62 5.53 32.35 -19.36
CA THR A 62 6.26 32.16 -18.09
C THR A 62 7.52 31.33 -18.25
N GLU A 63 8.38 31.48 -17.25
CA GLU A 63 9.56 30.62 -17.06
C GLU A 63 9.46 29.90 -15.73
N LEU A 64 9.73 28.58 -15.75
CA LEU A 64 9.73 27.73 -14.57
C LEU A 64 11.06 27.01 -14.44
N LYS A 65 11.60 26.96 -13.21
CA LYS A 65 12.75 26.12 -12.88
C LYS A 65 12.28 24.90 -12.10
N ILE A 66 12.41 23.73 -12.70
CA ILE A 66 12.01 22.45 -12.11
C ILE A 66 13.19 21.49 -12.23
N ARG A 67 13.68 21.02 -11.10
CA ARG A 67 14.79 20.06 -11.04
C ARG A 67 14.26 18.61 -11.07
N PRO A 68 15.10 17.63 -11.48
CA PRO A 68 14.68 16.22 -11.58
C PRO A 68 14.19 15.56 -10.28
N ASN A 69 14.32 16.21 -9.13
CA ASN A 69 13.90 15.69 -7.82
C ASN A 69 12.99 16.66 -7.05
N ASP A 70 12.41 17.65 -7.72
CA ASP A 70 11.51 18.60 -7.10
C ASP A 70 10.09 18.03 -7.00
N VAL A 71 9.39 18.43 -5.96
CA VAL A 71 7.93 18.27 -5.84
C VAL A 71 7.29 19.58 -6.26
N VAL A 72 6.57 19.55 -7.36
CA VAL A 72 5.89 20.71 -7.95
C VAL A 72 4.40 20.61 -7.70
N TYR A 73 3.84 21.63 -7.11
CA TYR A 73 2.42 21.74 -6.80
C TYR A 73 1.80 22.85 -7.66
N VAL A 74 0.92 22.46 -8.58
CA VAL A 74 0.25 23.39 -9.49
C VAL A 74 -1.19 23.57 -9.04
N THR A 75 -1.57 24.78 -8.63
CA THR A 75 -2.92 25.11 -8.17
C THR A 75 -3.56 26.16 -9.08
N GLY A 76 -4.86 26.36 -8.95
CA GLY A 76 -5.63 27.37 -9.68
C GLY A 76 -7.04 26.86 -10.00
N ASP A 77 -7.90 27.77 -10.42
CA ASP A 77 -9.30 27.46 -10.73
C ASP A 77 -9.45 26.48 -11.91
N SER A 78 -10.61 25.85 -12.00
CA SER A 78 -10.96 25.05 -13.18
C SER A 78 -10.95 25.95 -14.42
N GLY A 79 -10.38 25.45 -15.52
CA GLY A 79 -10.26 26.25 -16.77
C GLY A 79 -9.11 27.27 -16.79
N SER A 80 -8.32 27.43 -15.70
CA SER A 80 -7.22 28.41 -15.69
C SER A 80 -6.03 28.05 -16.61
N GLY A 81 -5.96 26.82 -17.16
CA GLY A 81 -4.90 26.38 -18.06
C GLY A 81 -3.84 25.47 -17.42
N LYS A 82 -4.10 24.91 -16.22
CA LYS A 82 -3.19 23.95 -15.55
C LYS A 82 -2.83 22.77 -16.45
N SER A 83 -3.82 22.14 -17.06
CA SER A 83 -3.59 20.99 -17.96
C SER A 83 -2.83 21.39 -19.24
N VAL A 84 -2.92 22.64 -19.67
CA VAL A 84 -2.10 23.16 -20.79
C VAL A 84 -0.64 23.24 -20.37
N LEU A 85 -0.36 23.73 -19.16
CA LEU A 85 0.99 23.78 -18.59
C LEU A 85 1.58 22.36 -18.46
N LEU A 86 0.84 21.42 -17.89
CA LEU A 86 1.33 20.05 -17.72
C LEU A 86 1.60 19.36 -19.05
N ARG A 87 0.72 19.53 -20.04
CA ARG A 87 0.94 19.02 -21.40
C ARG A 87 2.18 19.62 -22.06
N ALA A 88 2.40 20.92 -21.89
CA ALA A 88 3.60 21.58 -22.42
C ALA A 88 4.88 21.02 -21.79
N ILE A 89 4.91 20.88 -20.46
CA ILE A 89 6.02 20.28 -19.73
C ILE A 89 6.26 18.85 -20.23
N LYS A 90 5.22 18.02 -20.31
CA LYS A 90 5.32 16.63 -20.76
C LYS A 90 5.92 16.51 -22.15
N GLN A 91 5.48 17.36 -23.09
CA GLN A 91 6.01 17.35 -24.44
C GLN A 91 7.50 17.70 -24.51
N ASP A 92 7.97 18.62 -23.64
CA ASP A 92 9.39 19.02 -23.58
C ASP A 92 10.25 17.96 -22.91
N LEU A 93 9.70 17.23 -21.92
CA LEU A 93 10.38 16.12 -21.24
C LEU A 93 10.46 14.86 -22.14
N GLY A 94 9.55 14.70 -23.09
CA GLY A 94 9.50 13.51 -23.95
C GLY A 94 9.39 12.22 -23.11
N PRO A 95 10.27 11.23 -23.34
CA PRO A 95 10.21 9.93 -22.66
C PRO A 95 10.58 10.00 -21.16
N GLU A 96 11.18 11.09 -20.69
CA GLU A 96 11.51 11.27 -19.27
C GLU A 96 10.28 11.58 -18.41
N GLY A 97 9.18 12.05 -19.03
CA GLY A 97 7.93 12.40 -18.38
C GLY A 97 6.82 11.38 -18.63
N LEU A 98 6.24 10.82 -17.58
CA LEU A 98 5.08 9.93 -17.66
C LEU A 98 3.88 10.55 -16.95
N ASP A 99 2.78 10.66 -17.68
CA ASP A 99 1.50 11.09 -17.15
C ASP A 99 0.75 9.89 -16.57
N ILE A 100 0.15 10.08 -15.40
CA ILE A 100 -0.66 9.04 -14.74
C ILE A 100 -1.81 8.54 -15.62
N ALA A 101 -2.31 9.38 -16.54
CA ALA A 101 -3.35 9.01 -17.50
C ALA A 101 -2.86 8.01 -18.57
N ASP A 102 -1.57 8.03 -18.90
CA ASP A 102 -0.98 7.15 -19.91
C ASP A 102 -0.44 5.83 -19.34
N VAL A 103 -0.51 5.68 -18.03
CA VAL A 103 -0.08 4.45 -17.36
C VAL A 103 -0.93 3.28 -17.85
N GLN A 104 -0.26 2.28 -18.40
CA GLN A 104 -0.89 1.05 -18.86
C GLN A 104 -1.33 0.20 -17.69
N VAL A 105 -2.56 -0.28 -17.73
CA VAL A 105 -3.16 -1.13 -16.69
C VAL A 105 -3.73 -2.40 -17.32
N ASP A 106 -3.41 -3.55 -16.75
CA ASP A 106 -4.10 -4.80 -17.05
C ASP A 106 -5.41 -4.83 -16.24
N LYS A 107 -6.53 -5.06 -16.92
CA LYS A 107 -7.85 -4.99 -16.27
C LYS A 107 -8.34 -6.34 -15.74
N ASP A 108 -7.74 -7.42 -16.21
CA ASP A 108 -8.26 -8.78 -16.06
C ASP A 108 -7.46 -9.62 -15.07
N LYS A 109 -6.20 -9.24 -14.81
CA LYS A 109 -5.35 -9.94 -13.85
C LYS A 109 -5.46 -9.35 -12.45
N PRO A 110 -5.25 -10.17 -11.40
CA PRO A 110 -5.10 -9.69 -10.03
C PRO A 110 -3.99 -8.64 -9.90
N LEU A 111 -4.18 -7.64 -9.03
CA LEU A 111 -3.20 -6.54 -8.89
C LEU A 111 -1.80 -7.04 -8.61
N ILE A 112 -1.66 -8.07 -7.77
CA ILE A 112 -0.35 -8.60 -7.37
C ILE A 112 0.43 -9.26 -8.53
N GLU A 113 -0.25 -9.67 -9.59
CA GLU A 113 0.36 -10.23 -10.79
C GLU A 113 0.73 -9.16 -11.82
N THR A 114 0.35 -7.92 -11.58
CA THR A 114 0.51 -6.82 -12.53
C THR A 114 1.47 -5.73 -12.08
N VAL A 115 1.99 -5.83 -10.85
CA VAL A 115 2.90 -4.85 -10.23
C VAL A 115 4.09 -5.56 -9.60
N GLY A 116 5.30 -5.07 -9.89
CA GLY A 116 6.57 -5.63 -9.42
C GLY A 116 6.99 -6.88 -10.22
N GLU A 117 8.29 -7.14 -10.25
CA GLU A 117 8.85 -8.36 -10.88
C GLU A 117 8.76 -9.57 -9.95
N THR A 118 8.71 -9.32 -8.63
CA THR A 118 8.60 -10.34 -7.59
C THR A 118 7.39 -10.09 -6.69
N LEU A 119 6.89 -11.14 -6.02
CA LEU A 119 5.82 -11.01 -5.03
C LEU A 119 6.15 -9.97 -3.95
N GLU A 120 7.40 -9.93 -3.48
CA GLU A 120 7.84 -9.00 -2.44
C GLU A 120 7.78 -7.55 -2.93
N GLU A 121 8.27 -7.29 -4.11
CA GLU A 121 8.25 -5.97 -4.74
C GLU A 121 6.82 -5.50 -5.00
N GLY A 122 5.97 -6.36 -5.57
CA GLY A 122 4.55 -6.05 -5.78
C GLY A 122 3.82 -5.70 -4.50
N LEU A 123 4.02 -6.47 -3.42
CA LEU A 123 3.45 -6.17 -2.10
C LEU A 123 3.96 -4.83 -1.54
N GLN A 124 5.25 -4.52 -1.71
CA GLN A 124 5.83 -3.26 -1.26
C GLN A 124 5.27 -2.07 -2.04
N LEU A 125 5.20 -2.15 -3.37
CA LEU A 125 4.66 -1.08 -4.21
C LEU A 125 3.19 -0.80 -3.88
N LEU A 126 2.36 -1.84 -3.82
CA LEU A 126 0.95 -1.69 -3.45
C LEU A 126 0.77 -1.15 -2.02
N ALA A 127 1.58 -1.60 -1.08
CA ALA A 127 1.55 -1.09 0.28
C ALA A 127 1.96 0.39 0.37
N LYS A 128 2.96 0.83 -0.40
CA LYS A 128 3.43 2.22 -0.45
C LYS A 128 2.32 3.21 -0.86
N VAL A 129 1.42 2.79 -1.74
CA VAL A 129 0.29 3.63 -2.20
C VAL A 129 -1.00 3.43 -1.39
N GLY A 130 -0.96 2.67 -0.29
CA GLY A 130 -2.11 2.44 0.58
C GLY A 130 -3.06 1.34 0.13
N LEU A 131 -2.68 0.54 -0.85
CA LEU A 131 -3.39 -0.67 -1.25
C LEU A 131 -2.82 -1.88 -0.47
N SER A 132 -2.91 -1.86 0.86
CA SER A 132 -2.28 -2.85 1.74
C SER A 132 -3.25 -3.86 2.35
N ASP A 133 -4.44 -4.01 1.78
CA ASP A 133 -5.41 -5.02 2.18
C ASP A 133 -5.19 -6.30 1.38
N ALA A 134 -5.14 -7.45 2.07
CA ALA A 134 -4.90 -8.74 1.43
C ALA A 134 -5.94 -9.09 0.34
N PHE A 135 -7.18 -8.68 0.53
CA PHE A 135 -8.23 -8.90 -0.47
C PHE A 135 -8.04 -8.03 -1.71
N LEU A 136 -7.49 -6.81 -1.56
CA LEU A 136 -7.22 -5.94 -2.71
C LEU A 136 -6.14 -6.51 -3.62
N PHE A 137 -5.13 -7.20 -3.07
CA PHE A 137 -4.08 -7.81 -3.88
C PHE A 137 -4.60 -8.85 -4.88
N LEU A 138 -5.70 -9.52 -4.50
CA LEU A 138 -6.33 -10.59 -5.28
C LEU A 138 -7.41 -10.10 -6.25
N ARG A 139 -7.80 -8.82 -6.18
CA ARG A 139 -8.78 -8.21 -7.09
C ARG A 139 -8.13 -7.75 -8.38
N THR A 140 -8.95 -7.69 -9.41
CA THR A 140 -8.58 -7.08 -10.69
C THR A 140 -8.76 -5.56 -10.64
N PHE A 141 -8.13 -4.84 -11.56
CA PHE A 141 -8.28 -3.38 -11.65
C PHE A 141 -9.74 -2.94 -11.83
N SER A 142 -10.54 -3.72 -12.54
CA SER A 142 -11.96 -3.43 -12.79
C SER A 142 -12.80 -3.39 -11.51
N GLU A 143 -12.44 -4.19 -10.51
CA GLU A 143 -13.17 -4.33 -9.25
C GLU A 143 -12.81 -3.27 -8.20
N LEU A 144 -11.89 -2.37 -8.52
CA LEU A 144 -11.44 -1.32 -7.62
C LEU A 144 -12.40 -0.13 -7.63
N SER A 145 -12.53 0.55 -6.48
CA SER A 145 -13.11 1.90 -6.43
C SER A 145 -12.22 2.91 -7.15
N ASP A 146 -12.77 4.06 -7.55
CA ASP A 146 -12.00 5.07 -8.29
C ASP A 146 -10.78 5.56 -7.52
N GLY A 147 -10.89 5.74 -6.21
CA GLY A 147 -9.76 6.09 -5.36
C GLY A 147 -8.71 4.96 -5.27
N GLN A 148 -9.12 3.69 -5.33
CA GLN A 148 -8.20 2.55 -5.40
C GLN A 148 -7.54 2.45 -6.77
N LYS A 149 -8.29 2.68 -7.85
CA LYS A 149 -7.77 2.76 -9.23
C LYS A 149 -6.72 3.84 -9.38
N TYR A 150 -6.98 5.01 -8.79
CA TYR A 150 -6.03 6.11 -8.79
C TYR A 150 -4.72 5.75 -8.07
N ARG A 151 -4.80 5.18 -6.88
CA ARG A 151 -3.63 4.72 -6.11
C ARG A 151 -2.87 3.58 -6.82
N TYR A 152 -3.58 2.67 -7.48
CA TYR A 152 -2.93 1.64 -8.29
C TYR A 152 -2.13 2.24 -9.45
N ARG A 153 -2.68 3.24 -10.16
CA ARG A 153 -1.93 3.95 -11.21
C ARG A 153 -0.70 4.65 -10.67
N ILE A 154 -0.74 5.19 -9.44
CA ILE A 154 0.47 5.72 -8.78
C ILE A 154 1.50 4.60 -8.55
N ALA A 155 1.09 3.40 -8.12
CA ALA A 155 2.02 2.29 -7.99
C ALA A 155 2.69 1.92 -9.31
N LYS A 156 1.92 1.87 -10.40
CA LYS A 156 2.44 1.64 -11.76
C LYS A 156 3.35 2.78 -12.24
N LEU A 157 3.03 4.01 -11.88
CA LEU A 157 3.88 5.18 -12.18
C LEU A 157 5.23 5.07 -11.45
N MET A 158 5.23 4.60 -10.21
CA MET A 158 6.45 4.35 -9.44
C MET A 158 7.30 3.20 -10.01
N GLU A 159 6.65 2.15 -10.51
CA GLU A 159 7.32 1.02 -11.19
C GLU A 159 7.99 1.48 -12.48
N SER A 160 7.49 2.54 -13.13
CA SER A 160 8.08 3.11 -14.32
C SER A 160 9.45 3.71 -14.01
N LYS A 161 10.35 3.72 -15.00
CA LYS A 161 11.65 4.36 -14.89
C LYS A 161 11.62 5.85 -15.22
N ALA A 162 10.43 6.45 -15.39
CA ALA A 162 10.27 7.86 -15.72
C ALA A 162 10.85 8.76 -14.61
N GLN A 163 11.61 9.78 -14.99
CA GLN A 163 12.22 10.73 -14.06
C GLN A 163 11.19 11.73 -13.52
N PHE A 164 10.19 12.09 -14.34
CA PHE A 164 9.15 13.06 -14.02
C PHE A 164 7.78 12.37 -14.02
N TRP A 165 7.12 12.40 -12.87
CA TRP A 165 5.75 11.89 -12.69
C TRP A 165 4.78 13.06 -12.79
N ILE A 166 3.88 12.99 -13.78
CA ILE A 166 2.92 14.07 -14.09
C ILE A 166 1.53 13.58 -13.69
N LEU A 167 0.85 14.37 -12.84
CA LEU A 167 -0.47 14.04 -12.30
C LEU A 167 -1.41 15.22 -12.53
N ASP A 168 -2.17 15.15 -13.62
CA ASP A 168 -3.26 16.11 -13.86
C ASP A 168 -4.49 15.71 -13.05
N GLU A 169 -5.30 16.68 -12.64
CA GLU A 169 -6.45 16.52 -11.76
C GLU A 169 -6.12 15.73 -10.49
N PHE A 170 -4.94 16.02 -9.91
CA PHE A 170 -4.42 15.30 -8.77
C PHE A 170 -5.41 15.26 -7.61
N ALA A 171 -5.73 14.05 -7.15
CA ALA A 171 -6.63 13.75 -6.03
C ALA A 171 -8.09 14.25 -6.21
N ALA A 172 -8.53 14.64 -7.41
CA ALA A 172 -9.86 15.18 -7.66
C ALA A 172 -11.01 14.21 -7.31
N THR A 173 -10.77 12.90 -7.41
CA THR A 173 -11.74 11.83 -7.10
C THR A 173 -11.63 11.26 -5.69
N LEU A 174 -10.71 11.80 -4.87
CA LEU A 174 -10.44 11.29 -3.53
C LEU A 174 -11.17 12.12 -2.47
N ASP A 175 -11.63 11.45 -1.40
CA ASP A 175 -12.04 12.16 -0.20
C ASP A 175 -10.84 12.90 0.42
N ARG A 176 -11.13 13.91 1.25
CA ARG A 176 -10.12 14.84 1.79
C ARG A 176 -8.98 14.15 2.55
N ASP A 177 -9.31 13.20 3.41
CA ASP A 177 -8.32 12.49 4.21
C ASP A 177 -7.44 11.60 3.32
N THR A 178 -8.07 10.87 2.39
CA THR A 178 -7.34 10.06 1.40
C THR A 178 -6.43 10.92 0.52
N ALA A 179 -6.90 12.10 0.08
CA ALA A 179 -6.11 13.04 -0.69
C ALA A 179 -4.86 13.52 0.07
N LYS A 180 -4.98 13.87 1.36
CA LYS A 180 -3.84 14.23 2.22
C LYS A 180 -2.85 13.08 2.38
N ILE A 181 -3.34 11.85 2.63
CA ILE A 181 -2.51 10.65 2.76
C ILE A 181 -1.75 10.34 1.47
N VAL A 182 -2.44 10.41 0.33
CA VAL A 182 -1.82 10.18 -0.99
C VAL A 182 -0.79 11.26 -1.30
N SER A 183 -1.08 12.52 -1.00
CA SER A 183 -0.14 13.65 -1.17
C SER A 183 1.14 13.44 -0.36
N PHE A 184 0.99 13.09 0.93
CA PHE A 184 2.12 12.81 1.81
C PHE A 184 2.97 11.63 1.30
N ASN A 185 2.33 10.53 0.92
CA ASN A 185 3.05 9.37 0.42
C ASN A 185 3.75 9.65 -0.92
N LEU A 186 3.08 10.33 -1.84
CA LEU A 186 3.62 10.66 -3.16
C LEU A 186 4.92 11.47 -3.05
N GLN A 187 4.93 12.58 -2.27
CA GLN A 187 6.14 13.38 -2.09
C GLN A 187 7.26 12.59 -1.40
N LYS A 188 6.90 11.78 -0.39
CA LYS A 188 7.87 10.95 0.32
C LYS A 188 8.56 9.94 -0.60
N LEU A 189 7.78 9.27 -1.44
CA LEU A 189 8.27 8.27 -2.39
C LEU A 189 9.12 8.92 -3.49
N ALA A 190 8.64 10.04 -4.06
CA ALA A 190 9.38 10.77 -5.07
C ALA A 190 10.76 11.20 -4.54
N ARG A 191 10.83 11.73 -3.32
CA ARG A 191 12.09 12.11 -2.69
C ARG A 191 13.01 10.93 -2.38
N GLN A 192 12.44 9.79 -1.96
CA GLN A 192 13.21 8.57 -1.69
C GLN A 192 13.83 7.99 -2.96
N GLU A 193 13.13 8.11 -4.09
CA GLU A 193 13.57 7.56 -5.38
C GLU A 193 14.26 8.60 -6.28
N GLY A 194 14.41 9.83 -5.78
CA GLY A 194 15.05 10.91 -6.54
C GLY A 194 14.26 11.32 -7.79
N ARG A 195 12.91 11.21 -7.75
CA ARG A 195 12.02 11.53 -8.86
C ARG A 195 11.39 12.91 -8.69
N CYS A 196 11.05 13.55 -9.80
CA CYS A 196 10.26 14.76 -9.81
C CYS A 196 8.78 14.42 -9.88
N VAL A 197 7.96 15.11 -9.10
CA VAL A 197 6.50 15.03 -9.16
C VAL A 197 5.95 16.38 -9.57
N ILE A 198 5.04 16.39 -10.55
CA ILE A 198 4.30 17.59 -10.98
C ILE A 198 2.81 17.29 -10.83
N ALA A 199 2.21 17.77 -9.75
CA ALA A 199 0.82 17.52 -9.40
C ALA A 199 -0.03 18.79 -9.59
N ALA A 200 -0.99 18.74 -10.51
CA ALA A 200 -1.94 19.82 -10.73
C ALA A 200 -3.33 19.49 -10.17
N THR A 201 -3.90 20.41 -9.42
CA THR A 201 -5.21 20.25 -8.79
C THR A 201 -5.92 21.57 -8.58
N THR A 202 -7.24 21.54 -8.37
CA THR A 202 -8.02 22.68 -7.89
C THR A 202 -7.98 22.82 -6.35
N HIS A 203 -7.50 21.79 -5.65
CA HIS A 203 -7.43 21.79 -4.19
C HIS A 203 -6.20 22.55 -3.70
N SER A 204 -6.40 23.59 -2.90
CA SER A 204 -5.31 24.44 -2.36
C SER A 204 -4.75 23.97 -1.01
N ASP A 205 -5.43 23.05 -0.32
CA ASP A 205 -5.12 22.61 1.05
C ASP A 205 -4.18 21.40 1.14
N LEU A 206 -3.79 20.81 0.00
CA LEU A 206 -2.87 19.66 -0.03
C LEU A 206 -1.39 20.06 0.09
N GLY A 207 -1.07 21.35 0.03
CA GLY A 207 0.30 21.86 0.07
C GLY A 207 1.09 21.46 1.33
N LYS A 208 0.41 21.33 2.49
CA LYS A 208 1.05 20.90 3.74
C LYS A 208 1.56 19.45 3.66
N ASP A 209 0.78 18.56 3.05
CA ASP A 209 1.11 17.14 2.94
C ASP A 209 1.97 16.83 1.71
N LEU A 210 1.75 17.53 0.60
CA LEU A 210 2.59 17.41 -0.58
C LEU A 210 3.97 18.04 -0.37
N ASN A 211 4.08 19.04 0.51
CA ASN A 211 5.32 19.71 0.90
C ASN A 211 6.20 20.11 -0.31
N PRO A 212 5.70 20.98 -1.21
CA PRO A 212 6.32 21.25 -2.49
C PRO A 212 7.62 22.06 -2.39
N ASP A 213 8.56 21.80 -3.32
CA ASP A 213 9.74 22.63 -3.57
C ASP A 213 9.38 23.80 -4.48
N VAL A 214 8.43 23.61 -5.40
CA VAL A 214 7.92 24.62 -6.31
C VAL A 214 6.40 24.66 -6.22
N HIS A 215 5.83 25.81 -5.90
CA HIS A 215 4.39 26.03 -5.95
C HIS A 215 4.07 27.00 -7.07
N VAL A 216 3.23 26.58 -7.98
CA VAL A 216 2.77 27.33 -9.13
C VAL A 216 1.27 27.60 -8.96
N HIS A 217 0.89 28.85 -8.81
CA HIS A 217 -0.52 29.26 -8.80
C HIS A 217 -0.90 29.86 -10.13
N LYS A 218 -1.71 29.12 -10.90
CA LYS A 218 -2.16 29.52 -12.24
C LYS A 218 -3.52 30.21 -12.15
N ARG A 219 -3.53 31.52 -12.44
CA ARG A 219 -4.75 32.32 -12.56
C ARG A 219 -5.32 32.26 -13.99
N PHE A 220 -6.51 32.83 -14.18
CA PHE A 220 -7.06 33.00 -15.52
C PHE A 220 -6.16 33.91 -16.36
N GLY A 221 -6.21 33.68 -17.71
CA GLY A 221 -5.34 34.41 -18.63
C GLY A 221 -3.86 34.01 -18.50
N ARG A 222 -2.97 34.98 -18.71
CA ARG A 222 -1.51 34.74 -18.70
C ARG A 222 -0.88 34.72 -17.31
N GLU A 223 -1.59 35.14 -16.29
CA GLU A 223 -1.03 35.30 -14.95
C GLU A 223 -0.68 33.99 -14.31
N ILE A 224 0.54 33.95 -13.76
CA ILE A 224 1.09 32.81 -13.06
C ILE A 224 2.00 33.32 -11.92
N GLU A 225 1.77 32.80 -10.74
CA GLU A 225 2.59 33.10 -9.58
C GLU A 225 3.41 31.86 -9.24
N VAL A 226 4.72 32.04 -9.07
CA VAL A 226 5.62 30.93 -8.76
C VAL A 226 6.39 31.22 -7.48
N SER A 227 6.33 30.31 -6.54
CA SER A 227 7.13 30.36 -5.31
C SER A 227 8.02 29.13 -5.21
N TYR A 228 9.28 29.37 -4.85
CA TYR A 228 10.29 28.34 -4.66
C TYR A 228 10.56 28.17 -3.16
N GLY A 229 10.38 26.94 -2.67
CA GLY A 229 10.69 26.57 -1.29
C GLY A 229 12.09 25.99 -1.14
N ARG A 230 12.58 25.92 0.10
CA ARG A 230 13.78 25.15 0.40
C ARG A 230 13.42 23.67 0.43
N LYS A 231 14.34 22.78 -0.01
CA LYS A 231 14.22 21.33 0.18
C LYS A 231 13.95 21.04 1.65
N LYS A 232 12.78 20.52 1.94
CA LYS A 232 12.37 20.11 3.28
C LYS A 232 12.45 18.58 3.35
N THR A 233 12.89 18.07 4.48
CA THR A 233 12.72 16.63 4.78
C THR A 233 11.21 16.30 4.81
N SER A 234 10.83 15.11 4.37
CA SER A 234 9.45 14.65 4.48
C SER A 234 9.04 14.66 5.96
N GLY A 235 8.16 15.57 6.33
CA GLY A 235 7.60 15.64 7.69
C GLY A 235 6.65 14.47 7.99
N GLU A 236 5.81 14.68 8.98
CA GLU A 236 4.69 13.79 9.31
C GLU A 236 3.44 14.25 8.54
N CYS A 237 2.58 13.30 8.12
CA CYS A 237 1.29 13.62 7.49
C CYS A 237 0.44 14.48 8.46
N SER A 238 -0.23 15.51 7.92
CA SER A 238 -1.02 16.45 8.72
C SER A 238 -2.08 15.77 9.58
N LEU A 239 -2.68 14.69 9.08
CA LEU A 239 -3.69 13.93 9.80
C LEU A 239 -3.15 13.24 11.07
N VAL A 240 -1.88 12.88 11.09
CA VAL A 240 -1.26 12.20 12.25
C VAL A 240 -1.16 13.15 13.44
N GLN A 241 -1.03 14.45 13.19
CA GLN A 241 -0.99 15.48 14.23
C GLN A 241 -2.33 15.66 14.96
N GLU A 242 -3.42 15.23 14.33
CA GLU A 242 -4.77 15.26 14.91
C GLU A 242 -5.08 14.01 15.75
N MET A 243 -4.13 13.04 15.82
CA MET A 243 -4.34 11.74 16.44
C MET A 243 -3.62 11.63 17.78
N HIS A 244 -4.27 11.01 18.74
CA HIS A 244 -3.73 10.74 20.07
C HIS A 244 -3.95 9.28 20.47
N ILE A 245 -3.15 8.82 21.43
CA ILE A 245 -3.23 7.45 21.98
C ILE A 245 -3.91 7.53 23.34
N GLU A 246 -4.84 6.61 23.58
CA GLU A 246 -5.49 6.40 24.86
C GLU A 246 -5.63 4.92 25.20
N GLU A 247 -5.95 4.60 26.46
CA GLU A 247 -6.25 3.23 26.86
C GLU A 247 -7.60 2.80 26.25
N GLY A 248 -7.59 1.63 25.59
CA GLY A 248 -8.73 1.07 24.89
C GLY A 248 -9.28 -0.18 25.54
N SER A 249 -10.31 -0.72 24.94
CA SER A 249 -11.06 -1.88 25.41
C SER A 249 -11.16 -2.98 24.33
N ILE A 250 -11.67 -4.13 24.72
CA ILE A 250 -11.99 -5.22 23.80
C ILE A 250 -13.06 -4.82 22.75
N LYS A 251 -13.90 -3.83 23.07
CA LYS A 251 -14.89 -3.28 22.13
C LYS A 251 -14.20 -2.57 20.98
N ASP A 252 -13.17 -1.77 21.28
CA ASP A 252 -12.39 -1.07 20.26
C ASP A 252 -11.64 -2.05 19.35
N TRP A 253 -11.08 -3.13 19.92
CA TRP A 253 -10.53 -4.22 19.13
C TRP A 253 -11.58 -4.81 18.19
N ASN A 254 -12.76 -5.17 18.71
CA ASN A 254 -13.81 -5.80 17.92
C ASN A 254 -14.27 -4.93 16.74
N SER A 255 -14.26 -3.61 16.90
CA SER A 255 -14.60 -2.64 15.84
C SER A 255 -13.63 -2.70 14.67
N LEU A 256 -12.35 -3.01 14.91
CA LEU A 256 -11.33 -3.10 13.86
C LEU A 256 -10.88 -4.54 13.54
N ALA A 257 -11.39 -5.54 14.27
CA ALA A 257 -10.98 -6.94 14.12
C ALA A 257 -11.18 -7.47 12.68
N GLY A 258 -12.22 -7.00 11.98
CA GLY A 258 -12.51 -7.35 10.59
C GLY A 258 -11.40 -6.99 9.60
N PHE A 259 -10.57 -6.00 9.93
CA PHE A 259 -9.42 -5.59 9.10
C PHE A 259 -8.13 -6.36 9.41
N HIS A 260 -8.18 -7.30 10.36
CA HIS A 260 -7.05 -8.17 10.64
C HIS A 260 -7.15 -9.45 9.80
N TYR A 261 -6.12 -9.71 8.99
CA TYR A 261 -6.09 -10.82 8.01
C TYR A 261 -6.06 -12.24 8.61
N ARG A 262 -5.87 -12.38 9.92
CA ARG A 262 -5.88 -13.66 10.65
C ARG A 262 -7.08 -13.71 11.61
N SER A 263 -7.02 -14.64 12.55
CA SER A 263 -8.05 -14.82 13.57
C SER A 263 -8.45 -13.52 14.26
N HIS A 264 -9.74 -13.25 14.33
CA HIS A 264 -10.31 -12.11 15.06
C HIS A 264 -10.27 -12.30 16.59
N ARG A 265 -9.95 -13.49 17.08
CA ARG A 265 -9.78 -13.75 18.52
C ARG A 265 -8.46 -13.18 19.02
N VAL A 266 -8.52 -12.53 20.15
CA VAL A 266 -7.35 -12.02 20.87
C VAL A 266 -6.97 -13.03 21.94
N PRO A 267 -5.72 -13.51 21.99
CA PRO A 267 -5.27 -14.40 23.05
C PRO A 267 -5.05 -13.59 24.33
N ALA A 268 -5.71 -13.96 25.42
CA ALA A 268 -5.51 -13.44 26.78
C ALA A 268 -5.03 -11.95 26.82
N PRO A 269 -5.88 -10.97 26.52
CA PRO A 269 -5.46 -9.57 26.45
C PRO A 269 -5.04 -9.07 27.84
N ARG A 270 -3.98 -8.26 27.87
CA ARG A 270 -3.44 -7.64 29.09
C ARG A 270 -3.70 -6.14 29.10
N LYS A 271 -3.33 -5.46 28.00
CA LYS A 271 -3.59 -4.04 27.74
C LYS A 271 -3.98 -3.83 26.30
N ILE A 272 -4.82 -2.88 26.07
CA ILE A 272 -5.24 -2.45 24.74
C ILE A 272 -5.06 -0.94 24.69
N PHE A 273 -4.48 -0.43 23.60
CA PHE A 273 -4.43 1.00 23.34
C PHE A 273 -5.05 1.30 22.00
N CYS A 274 -5.71 2.44 21.93
CA CYS A 274 -6.38 2.95 20.75
C CYS A 274 -5.67 4.20 20.24
N LEU A 275 -5.60 4.34 18.94
CA LEU A 275 -5.26 5.57 18.26
C LEU A 275 -6.57 6.20 17.79
N LYS A 276 -6.89 7.39 18.29
CA LYS A 276 -8.10 8.12 17.94
C LYS A 276 -7.78 9.46 17.31
N ARG A 277 -8.68 9.92 16.45
CA ARG A 277 -8.69 11.27 15.88
C ARG A 277 -9.91 12.02 16.37
N GLY A 278 -9.71 13.28 16.81
CA GLY A 278 -10.78 14.05 17.42
C GLY A 278 -11.37 13.31 18.63
N TRP A 279 -12.68 13.41 18.81
CA TRP A 279 -13.35 12.89 20.00
C TRP A 279 -13.64 11.39 19.96
N ASN A 280 -13.76 10.76 18.78
CA ASN A 280 -14.28 9.39 18.75
C ASN A 280 -13.91 8.56 17.50
N GLU A 281 -13.16 9.08 16.54
CA GLU A 281 -12.80 8.33 15.33
C GLU A 281 -11.67 7.36 15.63
N LEU A 282 -11.97 6.05 15.63
CA LEU A 282 -11.00 4.99 15.90
C LEU A 282 -10.15 4.72 14.64
N CYS A 283 -8.88 5.11 14.70
CA CYS A 283 -7.92 5.00 13.60
C CYS A 283 -7.03 3.76 13.68
N GLY A 284 -6.85 3.22 14.89
CA GLY A 284 -6.02 2.02 15.07
C GLY A 284 -6.10 1.45 16.49
N VAL A 285 -5.70 0.19 16.63
CA VAL A 285 -5.67 -0.54 17.90
C VAL A 285 -4.42 -1.39 17.99
N ILE A 286 -3.81 -1.42 19.16
CA ILE A 286 -2.74 -2.37 19.52
C ILE A 286 -3.15 -3.18 20.74
N VAL A 287 -2.90 -4.49 20.72
CA VAL A 287 -3.23 -5.39 21.81
C VAL A 287 -1.98 -6.05 22.34
N TYR A 288 -1.71 -5.81 23.60
CA TYR A 288 -0.73 -6.51 24.42
C TYR A 288 -1.42 -7.67 25.14
N SER A 289 -0.87 -8.85 24.99
CA SER A 289 -1.38 -10.10 25.57
C SER A 289 -0.37 -10.71 26.54
N TYR A 290 -0.84 -11.60 27.40
CA TYR A 290 0.05 -12.48 28.15
C TYR A 290 0.87 -13.34 27.19
N PRO A 291 2.15 -13.59 27.47
CA PRO A 291 3.03 -14.32 26.57
C PRO A 291 2.64 -15.79 26.47
N ALA A 292 2.89 -16.40 25.32
CA ALA A 292 2.83 -17.86 25.19
C ALA A 292 3.92 -18.52 26.03
N SER A 293 3.70 -19.75 26.50
CA SER A 293 4.68 -20.52 27.30
C SER A 293 6.01 -20.69 26.56
N THR A 294 5.97 -20.80 25.24
CA THR A 294 7.13 -20.94 24.38
C THR A 294 7.06 -19.99 23.19
N SER A 295 8.18 -19.34 22.87
CA SER A 295 8.34 -18.55 21.66
C SER A 295 9.76 -18.75 21.11
N PHE A 296 9.89 -18.87 19.78
CA PHE A 296 11.21 -18.93 19.17
C PHE A 296 11.91 -17.57 19.35
N GLY A 297 13.23 -17.57 19.44
CA GLY A 297 14.02 -16.35 19.62
C GLY A 297 14.06 -15.80 21.05
N ARG A 298 13.07 -16.06 21.91
CA ARG A 298 13.01 -15.53 23.29
C ARG A 298 14.27 -15.84 24.09
N ARG A 299 14.76 -17.09 24.00
CA ARG A 299 15.95 -17.54 24.74
C ARG A 299 17.26 -16.87 24.32
N LEU A 300 17.27 -16.21 23.19
CA LEU A 300 18.46 -15.50 22.68
C LEU A 300 18.65 -14.14 23.36
N VAL A 301 17.57 -13.57 23.92
CA VAL A 301 17.56 -12.18 24.44
C VAL A 301 16.99 -12.06 25.85
N MET A 302 16.44 -13.13 26.42
CA MET A 302 15.87 -13.13 27.77
C MET A 302 16.36 -14.32 28.58
N PRO A 303 16.54 -14.15 29.90
CA PRO A 303 16.84 -15.26 30.79
C PRO A 303 15.69 -16.29 30.82
N LYS A 304 15.98 -17.47 31.27
CA LYS A 304 14.95 -18.48 31.54
C LYS A 304 14.08 -18.01 32.72
N MET A 305 12.78 -17.94 32.49
CA MET A 305 11.79 -17.49 33.47
C MET A 305 10.72 -18.55 33.68
N SER A 306 10.23 -18.65 34.91
CA SER A 306 9.00 -19.38 35.23
C SER A 306 7.79 -18.72 34.56
N MET A 307 6.67 -19.45 34.45
CA MET A 307 5.44 -18.88 33.90
C MET A 307 4.94 -17.67 34.71
N LYS A 308 5.13 -17.68 36.03
CA LYS A 308 4.76 -16.56 36.90
C LYS A 308 5.59 -15.31 36.60
N GLU A 309 6.91 -15.46 36.57
CA GLU A 309 7.84 -14.36 36.22
C GLU A 309 7.59 -13.83 34.81
N MET A 310 7.39 -14.74 33.87
CA MET A 310 7.10 -14.39 32.47
C MET A 310 5.82 -13.57 32.37
N ASN A 311 4.76 -13.95 33.09
CA ASN A 311 3.52 -13.19 33.13
C ASN A 311 3.68 -11.82 33.83
N GLN A 312 4.63 -11.64 34.71
CA GLN A 312 4.90 -10.35 35.37
C GLN A 312 5.77 -9.42 34.50
N ARG A 313 6.82 -9.98 33.88
CA ARG A 313 7.89 -9.20 33.25
C ARG A 313 7.78 -9.06 31.74
N LEU A 314 6.93 -9.86 31.06
CA LEU A 314 6.86 -9.93 29.61
C LEU A 314 5.44 -9.70 29.11
N SER A 315 5.29 -8.85 28.10
CA SER A 315 4.08 -8.72 27.29
C SER A 315 4.36 -9.12 25.84
N SER A 316 3.37 -9.68 25.17
CA SER A 316 3.46 -10.01 23.76
C SER A 316 2.52 -9.12 22.94
N ILE A 317 3.01 -8.39 21.95
CA ILE A 317 2.16 -7.70 20.98
C ILE A 317 1.51 -8.77 20.12
N SER A 318 0.21 -8.97 20.34
CA SER A 318 -0.56 -10.01 19.64
C SER A 318 -1.29 -9.47 18.41
N ARG A 319 -1.63 -8.20 18.41
CA ARG A 319 -2.36 -7.53 17.34
C ARG A 319 -1.93 -6.07 17.20
N VAL A 320 -1.76 -5.63 15.97
CA VAL A 320 -1.66 -4.22 15.57
C VAL A 320 -2.53 -4.04 14.34
N VAL A 321 -3.55 -3.20 14.43
CA VAL A 321 -4.46 -2.93 13.32
C VAL A 321 -4.60 -1.42 13.16
N VAL A 322 -4.38 -0.95 11.94
CA VAL A 322 -4.69 0.42 11.52
C VAL A 322 -5.86 0.35 10.55
N HIS A 323 -6.85 1.22 10.78
CA HIS A 323 -8.00 1.33 9.88
C HIS A 323 -7.51 1.55 8.43
N PRO A 324 -8.07 0.86 7.42
CA PRO A 324 -7.58 0.92 6.04
C PRO A 324 -7.41 2.33 5.47
N LYS A 325 -8.30 3.25 5.83
CA LYS A 325 -8.27 4.67 5.44
C LYS A 325 -6.94 5.34 5.82
N TYR A 326 -6.35 5.01 6.98
CA TYR A 326 -5.19 5.68 7.57
C TYR A 326 -3.88 4.89 7.44
N ARG A 327 -3.84 3.85 6.63
CA ARG A 327 -2.61 3.08 6.41
C ARG A 327 -1.57 3.90 5.64
N THR A 328 -0.29 3.51 5.76
CA THR A 328 0.89 4.04 5.04
C THR A 328 1.50 5.34 5.54
N VAL A 329 0.84 6.06 6.44
CA VAL A 329 1.40 7.28 7.06
C VAL A 329 2.18 7.03 8.37
N GLY A 330 2.56 5.77 8.62
CA GLY A 330 3.41 5.42 9.77
C GLY A 330 2.68 5.09 11.07
N LEU A 331 1.35 4.99 11.07
CA LEU A 331 0.56 4.79 12.30
C LEU A 331 0.82 3.46 13.01
N GLY A 332 1.15 2.39 12.28
CA GLY A 332 1.52 1.12 12.90
C GLY A 332 2.79 1.25 13.74
N SER A 333 3.80 1.95 13.23
CA SER A 333 5.01 2.25 13.98
C SER A 333 4.75 3.22 15.12
N LYS A 334 3.90 4.24 14.92
CA LYS A 334 3.49 5.16 15.99
C LYS A 334 2.80 4.43 17.13
N LEU A 335 1.81 3.58 16.85
CA LEU A 335 1.12 2.77 17.86
C LEU A 335 2.10 1.96 18.69
N ILE A 336 3.05 1.26 18.07
CA ILE A 336 4.05 0.48 18.81
C ILE A 336 4.96 1.41 19.62
N ARG A 337 5.61 2.37 18.99
CA ARG A 337 6.60 3.25 19.63
C ARG A 337 6.04 3.96 20.86
N ASP A 338 4.86 4.54 20.71
CA ASP A 338 4.28 5.38 21.77
C ASP A 338 3.63 4.55 22.89
N THR A 339 3.30 3.25 22.63
CA THR A 339 2.71 2.36 23.64
C THR A 339 3.69 1.38 24.29
N LEU A 340 4.88 1.14 23.72
CA LEU A 340 5.90 0.29 24.32
C LEU A 340 6.21 0.69 25.78
N PRO A 341 6.42 1.99 26.11
CA PRO A 341 6.64 2.40 27.51
C PRO A 341 5.42 2.18 28.41
N LEU A 342 4.22 2.14 27.83
CA LEU A 342 2.96 1.99 28.55
C LEU A 342 2.56 0.53 28.78
N ALA A 343 3.28 -0.44 28.19
CA ALA A 343 3.03 -1.88 28.35
C ALA A 343 3.16 -2.36 29.81
N SER A 344 3.83 -1.58 30.69
CA SER A 344 4.01 -1.85 32.13
C SER A 344 4.79 -3.14 32.43
N THR A 345 5.57 -3.65 31.46
CA THR A 345 6.45 -4.80 31.59
C THR A 345 7.87 -4.44 31.19
N GLU A 346 8.84 -5.18 31.74
CA GLU A 346 10.25 -4.98 31.42
C GLU A 346 10.57 -5.34 29.97
N TYR A 347 9.90 -6.38 29.47
CA TYR A 347 10.11 -6.89 28.13
C TYR A 347 8.84 -6.85 27.30
N VAL A 348 8.97 -6.58 26.01
CA VAL A 348 7.91 -6.73 25.02
C VAL A 348 8.42 -7.55 23.85
N GLU A 349 7.69 -8.58 23.48
CA GLU A 349 8.00 -9.40 22.30
C GLU A 349 6.90 -9.33 21.23
N MET A 350 7.29 -9.61 20.00
CA MET A 350 6.38 -9.73 18.88
C MET A 350 6.86 -10.81 17.91
N SER A 351 5.95 -11.64 17.42
CA SER A 351 6.22 -12.58 16.33
C SER A 351 5.31 -12.29 15.14
N ALA A 352 5.88 -11.87 14.03
CA ALA A 352 5.11 -11.45 12.86
C ALA A 352 5.66 -12.03 11.56
N VAL A 353 4.76 -12.49 10.68
CA VAL A 353 5.08 -12.89 9.31
C VAL A 353 5.35 -11.65 8.45
N MET A 354 4.48 -10.63 8.58
CA MET A 354 4.56 -9.40 7.79
C MET A 354 5.76 -8.53 8.11
N ALA A 355 6.41 -8.72 9.27
CA ALA A 355 7.65 -8.01 9.60
C ALA A 355 8.82 -8.37 8.67
N LYS A 356 8.72 -9.46 7.90
CA LYS A 356 9.69 -9.77 6.85
C LYS A 356 9.65 -8.74 5.72
N TYR A 357 8.45 -8.27 5.38
CA TYR A 357 8.21 -7.39 4.22
C TYR A 357 8.07 -5.91 4.61
N ASN A 358 7.67 -5.64 5.86
CA ASN A 358 7.46 -4.29 6.34
C ASN A 358 8.06 -4.12 7.75
N PRO A 359 9.19 -3.39 7.89
CA PRO A 359 9.91 -3.23 9.15
C PRO A 359 9.26 -2.16 10.07
N PHE A 360 7.93 -2.17 10.21
CA PHE A 360 7.22 -1.16 10.99
C PHE A 360 7.50 -1.24 12.50
N ALA A 361 7.79 -2.43 13.01
CA ALA A 361 8.11 -2.63 14.41
C ALA A 361 9.57 -2.22 14.72
N GLU A 362 10.51 -2.48 13.81
CA GLU A 362 11.88 -2.00 13.92
C GLU A 362 11.95 -0.46 13.87
N LYS A 363 11.15 0.16 13.00
CA LYS A 363 11.01 1.63 12.95
C LYS A 363 10.41 2.22 14.23
N ALA A 364 9.72 1.40 15.02
CA ALA A 364 9.18 1.76 16.33
C ALA A 364 10.15 1.53 17.49
N GLY A 365 11.36 1.03 17.23
CA GLY A 365 12.40 0.80 18.24
C GLY A 365 12.49 -0.64 18.74
N MET A 366 11.78 -1.60 18.13
CA MET A 366 11.98 -3.02 18.44
C MET A 366 13.18 -3.58 17.66
N SER A 367 13.96 -4.46 18.31
CA SER A 367 15.10 -5.13 17.69
C SER A 367 14.67 -6.45 17.06
N ARG A 368 15.08 -6.69 15.80
CA ARG A 368 14.95 -8.01 15.17
C ARG A 368 16.00 -8.95 15.73
N VAL A 369 15.57 -10.08 16.27
CA VAL A 369 16.44 -11.05 16.96
C VAL A 369 16.67 -12.30 16.13
N ALA A 370 15.61 -12.87 15.59
CA ALA A 370 15.66 -14.13 14.86
C ALA A 370 14.60 -14.22 13.77
N ILE A 371 14.90 -15.02 12.76
CA ILE A 371 13.92 -15.46 11.75
C ILE A 371 13.71 -16.95 11.98
N GLN A 372 12.46 -17.36 12.11
CA GLN A 372 12.11 -18.77 12.16
C GLN A 372 11.92 -19.27 10.72
N ASP A 373 12.84 -20.12 10.29
CA ASP A 373 12.70 -20.85 9.04
C ASP A 373 11.61 -21.93 9.12
N PRO A 374 11.10 -22.38 7.97
CA PRO A 374 10.17 -23.50 7.93
C PRO A 374 10.72 -24.73 8.64
N PRO A 375 9.89 -25.48 9.40
CA PRO A 375 10.33 -26.71 10.05
C PRO A 375 10.87 -27.72 9.02
N LYS A 376 11.97 -28.40 9.33
CA LYS A 376 12.57 -29.42 8.45
C LYS A 376 11.56 -30.50 8.05
N GLU A 377 10.65 -30.86 8.95
CA GLU A 377 9.57 -31.81 8.68
C GLU A 377 8.56 -31.29 7.65
N ALA A 378 8.25 -29.99 7.64
CA ALA A 378 7.39 -29.38 6.63
C ALA A 378 8.08 -29.36 5.26
N LEU A 379 9.39 -29.08 5.22
CA LEU A 379 10.19 -29.14 4.00
C LEU A 379 10.25 -30.57 3.41
N ARG A 380 10.38 -31.59 4.27
CA ARG A 380 10.33 -32.99 3.82
C ARG A 380 8.97 -33.37 3.24
N LEU A 381 7.87 -32.91 3.83
CA LEU A 381 6.54 -33.11 3.27
C LEU A 381 6.37 -32.40 1.95
N LEU A 382 6.95 -31.20 1.82
CA LEU A 382 6.94 -30.45 0.57
C LEU A 382 7.59 -31.23 -0.58
N GLU A 383 8.75 -31.87 -0.33
CA GLU A 383 9.42 -32.70 -1.35
C GLU A 383 8.57 -33.91 -1.76
N VAL A 384 7.84 -34.50 -0.80
CA VAL A 384 6.87 -35.57 -1.11
C VAL A 384 5.72 -35.02 -1.97
N LEU A 385 5.16 -33.85 -1.61
CA LEU A 385 4.06 -33.24 -2.36
C LEU A 385 4.48 -32.88 -3.80
N LYS A 386 5.70 -32.37 -4.00
CA LYS A 386 6.26 -32.08 -5.33
C LYS A 386 6.30 -33.32 -6.24
N LYS A 387 6.66 -34.50 -5.69
CA LYS A 387 6.67 -35.77 -6.45
C LYS A 387 5.29 -36.12 -7.02
N PHE A 388 4.22 -35.75 -6.30
CA PHE A 388 2.84 -35.95 -6.73
C PHE A 388 2.27 -34.76 -7.53
N GLY A 389 3.13 -33.84 -8.01
CA GLY A 389 2.74 -32.74 -8.88
C GLY A 389 2.02 -31.59 -8.17
N PHE A 390 2.10 -31.50 -6.83
CA PHE A 390 1.62 -30.31 -6.11
C PHE A 390 2.59 -29.14 -6.28
N ASN A 391 2.05 -28.00 -6.71
CA ASN A 391 2.81 -26.78 -6.72
C ASN A 391 2.88 -26.17 -5.30
N PRO A 392 4.10 -25.97 -4.73
CA PRO A 392 4.28 -25.39 -3.40
C PRO A 392 3.58 -24.06 -3.18
N GLU A 393 3.54 -23.23 -4.20
CA GLU A 393 2.95 -21.89 -4.16
C GLU A 393 1.42 -21.95 -4.13
N LEU A 394 0.82 -23.02 -4.61
CA LEU A 394 -0.62 -23.23 -4.68
C LEU A 394 -1.19 -24.12 -3.57
N LEU A 395 -0.39 -24.55 -2.61
CA LEU A 395 -0.84 -25.39 -1.50
C LEU A 395 -1.94 -24.74 -0.64
N GLY A 396 -2.02 -23.41 -0.61
CA GLY A 396 -3.10 -22.67 0.05
C GLY A 396 -4.46 -22.80 -0.63
N SER A 397 -4.51 -23.15 -1.91
CA SER A 397 -5.73 -23.25 -2.72
C SER A 397 -6.46 -24.57 -2.48
N THR A 398 -7.70 -24.49 -1.96
CA THR A 398 -8.58 -25.68 -1.80
C THR A 398 -8.86 -26.33 -3.14
N ARG A 399 -9.08 -25.53 -4.19
CA ARG A 399 -9.37 -26.00 -5.53
C ARG A 399 -8.17 -26.79 -6.10
N HIS A 400 -6.98 -26.17 -6.14
CA HIS A 400 -5.76 -26.82 -6.62
C HIS A 400 -5.46 -28.13 -5.88
N VAL A 401 -5.54 -28.09 -4.54
CA VAL A 401 -5.29 -29.28 -3.71
C VAL A 401 -6.34 -30.36 -3.97
N GLY A 402 -7.60 -29.99 -4.12
CA GLY A 402 -8.70 -30.92 -4.42
C GLY A 402 -8.55 -31.57 -5.80
N GLU A 403 -8.26 -30.77 -6.84
CA GLU A 403 -8.02 -31.26 -8.21
C GLU A 403 -6.82 -32.23 -8.26
N LYS A 404 -5.72 -31.90 -7.58
CA LYS A 404 -4.54 -32.76 -7.50
C LYS A 404 -4.83 -34.07 -6.75
N LEU A 405 -5.48 -33.99 -5.59
CA LEU A 405 -5.86 -35.19 -4.81
C LEU A 405 -6.82 -36.09 -5.59
N GLY A 406 -7.79 -35.53 -6.31
CA GLY A 406 -8.74 -36.28 -7.12
C GLY A 406 -8.10 -36.99 -8.33
N ALA A 407 -6.95 -36.54 -8.79
CA ALA A 407 -6.20 -37.13 -9.90
C ALA A 407 -5.20 -38.22 -9.46
N LEU A 408 -5.01 -38.42 -8.14
CA LEU A 408 -4.07 -39.42 -7.62
C LEU A 408 -4.67 -40.83 -7.62
N SER A 409 -3.81 -41.83 -7.86
CA SER A 409 -4.16 -43.23 -7.65
C SER A 409 -4.35 -43.53 -6.16
N GLU A 410 -5.11 -44.61 -5.85
CA GLU A 410 -5.24 -45.04 -4.45
C GLU A 410 -3.90 -45.34 -3.79
N ARG A 411 -2.94 -45.87 -4.54
CA ARG A 411 -1.57 -46.14 -4.07
C ARG A 411 -0.87 -44.84 -3.67
N ASP A 412 -0.98 -43.78 -4.47
CA ASP A 412 -0.34 -42.48 -4.18
C ASP A 412 -0.97 -41.82 -2.95
N VAL A 413 -2.30 -41.93 -2.81
CA VAL A 413 -3.00 -41.44 -1.62
C VAL A 413 -2.56 -42.17 -0.35
N VAL A 414 -2.32 -43.48 -0.40
CA VAL A 414 -1.78 -44.26 0.72
C VAL A 414 -0.35 -43.81 1.06
N GLU A 415 0.47 -43.54 0.06
CA GLU A 415 1.83 -43.03 0.26
C GLU A 415 1.82 -41.64 0.92
N LEU A 416 0.98 -40.72 0.45
CA LEU A 416 0.78 -39.41 1.08
C LEU A 416 0.31 -39.52 2.52
N ARG A 417 -0.72 -40.33 2.81
CA ARG A 417 -1.20 -40.56 4.18
C ARG A 417 -0.07 -41.09 5.07
N THR A 418 0.76 -41.97 4.54
CA THR A 418 1.91 -42.52 5.26
C THR A 418 2.95 -41.45 5.57
N ALA A 419 3.29 -40.60 4.59
CA ALA A 419 4.21 -39.49 4.77
C ALA A 419 3.70 -38.50 5.84
N PHE A 420 2.45 -38.09 5.76
CA PHE A 420 1.84 -37.19 6.76
C PHE A 420 1.75 -37.86 8.15
N SER A 421 1.45 -39.14 8.26
CA SER A 421 1.36 -39.86 9.54
C SER A 421 2.71 -39.93 10.27
N LYS A 422 3.82 -39.98 9.54
CA LYS A 422 5.19 -39.93 10.10
C LYS A 422 5.60 -38.54 10.60
N ASN A 423 4.91 -37.48 10.16
CA ASN A 423 5.26 -36.10 10.49
C ASN A 423 4.67 -35.69 11.84
N ARG A 424 5.44 -35.83 12.90
CA ARG A 424 5.01 -35.55 14.28
C ARG A 424 4.74 -34.07 14.53
N HIS A 425 5.35 -33.16 13.74
CA HIS A 425 5.18 -31.73 13.91
C HIS A 425 3.74 -31.26 13.61
N MET A 426 3.10 -31.86 12.62
CA MET A 426 1.71 -31.59 12.26
C MET A 426 0.70 -31.83 13.41
N ARG A 427 1.04 -32.70 14.36
CA ARG A 427 0.22 -32.99 15.56
C ARG A 427 -0.05 -31.75 16.41
N PHE A 428 0.91 -30.83 16.48
CA PHE A 428 0.86 -29.63 17.32
C PHE A 428 0.36 -28.39 16.59
N SER A 429 0.01 -28.48 15.32
CA SER A 429 -0.45 -27.32 14.57
C SER A 429 -1.86 -26.91 15.03
N LYS A 430 -1.92 -26.01 16.00
CA LYS A 430 -3.17 -25.43 16.54
C LYS A 430 -3.98 -24.66 15.48
N SER A 431 -3.37 -24.27 14.40
CA SER A 431 -4.04 -23.50 13.33
C SER A 431 -5.18 -24.27 12.67
N PHE A 432 -5.28 -25.55 12.87
CA PHE A 432 -6.26 -26.41 12.21
C PHE A 432 -6.96 -27.41 13.12
N SER A 433 -6.56 -27.56 14.37
CA SER A 433 -7.29 -28.37 15.31
C SER A 433 -8.47 -27.58 15.91
N TYR A 434 -9.39 -27.17 15.07
CA TYR A 434 -10.71 -26.78 15.56
C TYR A 434 -11.39 -27.98 16.28
N HIS A 435 -10.86 -29.20 16.11
CA HIS A 435 -11.54 -30.39 16.57
C HIS A 435 -10.71 -31.38 17.39
N MET A 436 -9.44 -31.22 17.62
CA MET A 436 -8.74 -32.01 18.67
C MET A 436 -7.22 -31.92 18.57
N PRO A 437 -6.51 -31.54 19.63
CA PRO A 437 -5.12 -31.94 19.76
C PRO A 437 -5.09 -33.46 19.84
N TYR A 438 -4.40 -34.11 18.92
CA TYR A 438 -4.17 -35.55 19.02
C TYR A 438 -3.35 -35.81 20.29
N GLY A 439 -3.97 -36.39 21.30
CA GLY A 439 -3.36 -36.58 22.61
C GLY A 439 -2.10 -37.41 22.55
N THR A 440 -2.03 -38.44 21.70
CA THR A 440 -0.88 -39.33 21.54
C THR A 440 -0.42 -39.43 20.08
N VAL A 441 0.86 -39.82 19.90
CA VAL A 441 1.43 -40.05 18.57
C VAL A 441 0.72 -41.19 17.86
N ALA A 442 0.41 -42.27 18.57
CA ALA A 442 -0.26 -43.45 18.03
C ALA A 442 -1.66 -43.11 17.50
N ARG A 443 -2.44 -42.32 18.25
CA ARG A 443 -3.75 -41.85 17.80
C ARG A 443 -3.63 -40.98 16.54
N TYR A 444 -2.70 -40.03 16.50
CA TYR A 444 -2.42 -39.22 15.34
C TYR A 444 -2.11 -40.08 14.11
N GLN A 445 -1.17 -41.02 14.23
CA GLN A 445 -0.76 -41.89 13.13
C GLN A 445 -1.90 -42.73 12.59
N LYS A 446 -2.72 -43.32 13.48
CA LYS A 446 -3.91 -44.12 13.11
C LYS A 446 -4.92 -43.27 12.34
N GLU A 447 -5.22 -42.07 12.84
CA GLU A 447 -6.22 -41.20 12.20
C GLU A 447 -5.74 -40.65 10.86
N ILE A 448 -4.46 -40.33 10.70
CA ILE A 448 -3.95 -39.82 9.43
C ILE A 448 -3.84 -40.91 8.37
N LYS A 449 -3.47 -42.12 8.74
CA LYS A 449 -3.48 -43.28 7.81
C LYS A 449 -4.84 -43.56 7.23
N ASN A 450 -5.91 -43.29 8.00
CA ASN A 450 -7.30 -43.50 7.59
C ASN A 450 -8.02 -42.18 7.20
N ALA A 451 -7.29 -41.09 6.99
CA ALA A 451 -7.87 -39.80 6.71
C ALA A 451 -8.66 -39.80 5.38
N SER A 452 -9.80 -39.14 5.35
CA SER A 452 -10.52 -38.86 4.09
C SER A 452 -9.67 -37.96 3.20
N LEU A 453 -9.99 -37.90 1.89
CA LEU A 453 -9.34 -36.96 0.96
C LEU A 453 -9.52 -35.52 1.41
N GLU A 454 -10.68 -35.17 1.92
CA GLU A 454 -10.96 -33.85 2.47
C GLU A 454 -10.01 -33.50 3.64
N LYS A 455 -9.85 -34.41 4.61
CA LYS A 455 -8.95 -34.25 5.74
C LYS A 455 -7.48 -34.17 5.29
N LEU A 456 -7.10 -34.97 4.30
CA LEU A 456 -5.76 -34.93 3.70
C LEU A 456 -5.54 -33.58 3.01
N GLY A 457 -6.52 -33.06 2.29
CA GLY A 457 -6.49 -31.73 1.68
C GLY A 457 -6.28 -30.61 2.70
N VAL A 458 -6.95 -30.69 3.85
CA VAL A 458 -6.71 -29.75 4.97
C VAL A 458 -5.27 -29.85 5.45
N LEU A 459 -4.71 -31.05 5.63
CA LEU A 459 -3.33 -31.24 6.08
C LEU A 459 -2.29 -30.69 5.09
N ILE A 460 -2.53 -30.86 3.78
CA ILE A 460 -1.66 -30.30 2.73
C ILE A 460 -1.67 -28.78 2.79
N ARG A 461 -2.81 -28.16 2.95
CA ARG A 461 -2.92 -26.70 3.12
C ARG A 461 -2.19 -26.21 4.37
N ILE A 462 -2.27 -26.96 5.47
CA ILE A 462 -1.50 -26.67 6.70
C ILE A 462 0.01 -26.68 6.40
N CYS A 463 0.49 -27.67 5.65
CA CYS A 463 1.88 -27.72 5.26
C CYS A 463 2.29 -26.42 4.54
N GLY A 464 1.49 -25.89 3.61
CA GLY A 464 1.73 -24.62 2.94
C GLY A 464 1.88 -23.45 3.92
N PHE A 465 1.05 -23.37 4.96
CA PHE A 465 1.17 -22.33 5.99
C PHE A 465 2.41 -22.47 6.89
N LEU A 466 2.90 -23.69 7.11
CA LEU A 466 4.12 -23.93 7.87
C LEU A 466 5.38 -23.51 7.12
N LEU A 467 5.29 -23.32 5.81
CA LEU A 467 6.40 -22.82 4.98
C LEU A 467 6.63 -21.30 5.16
N GLN A 468 5.74 -20.59 5.84
CA GLN A 468 5.90 -19.16 6.06
C GLN A 468 6.91 -18.87 7.17
N SER A 469 7.97 -18.14 6.84
CA SER A 469 8.93 -17.63 7.83
C SER A 469 8.27 -16.61 8.76
N LYS A 470 8.74 -16.54 10.01
CA LYS A 470 8.30 -15.54 11.00
C LYS A 470 9.50 -14.81 11.55
N VAL A 471 9.34 -13.53 11.81
CA VAL A 471 10.35 -12.70 12.46
C VAL A 471 9.99 -12.57 13.93
N TYR A 472 10.99 -12.77 14.80
CA TYR A 472 10.89 -12.49 16.23
C TYR A 472 11.53 -11.16 16.54
N LEU A 473 10.76 -10.28 17.19
CA LEU A 473 11.15 -8.94 17.57
C LEU A 473 11.05 -8.79 19.09
N TYR A 474 11.88 -7.93 19.62
CA TYR A 474 12.08 -7.74 21.04
C TYR A 474 12.32 -6.28 21.38
N TRP A 475 11.84 -5.86 22.53
CA TRP A 475 12.09 -4.57 23.13
C TRP A 475 12.26 -4.73 24.65
N GLN A 476 13.17 -3.96 25.23
CA GLN A 476 13.41 -3.91 26.67
C GLN A 476 13.25 -2.47 27.15
N ARG A 477 12.60 -2.32 28.29
CA ARG A 477 12.51 -1.03 28.98
C ARG A 477 13.90 -0.69 29.53
N ASN A 478 14.39 0.50 29.21
CA ASN A 478 15.61 1.06 29.80
C ASN A 478 15.37 1.47 31.26
#